data_733516e94b7b855d9f901d060ed6c8c9
#
_entry.id   733516e94b7b855d9f901d060ed6c8c9
#
_cell.length_a   1.000
_cell.length_b   1.000
_cell.length_c   1.000
_cell.angle_alpha   90.00
_cell.angle_beta   90.00
_cell.angle_gamma   90.00
#
_symmetry.space_group_name_H-M   'P 1'
#
loop_
_entity.id
_entity.type
_entity.pdbx_description
1 polymer ?
#
loop_
_entity_poly.entity_id
_entity_poly.type
_entity_poly.pdbx_seq_one_letter_code
_entity_poly.pdbx_strand_id
1 'polypeptide(L)'
;MKNKILLLSIVLLFTGSVFAQKADMSLIPYRIGDVWGYASADRSIVIKPQFEDAELFYEGLAVVKKAGKYGYINTAGKIIIPLKYAKVTHFRFGYFPDSKNTKPADGDLHDEKKVLFAGASLTVDGYEICIGAKGQRMPKCPAIPENSATDLNIPEKVVVKTNYSTIQKSDLFDKITDDYKMVPGAEQTYYIATRANNYGVINNKFEVVLPFEYSMIKKKNLGGMTYLLAEKNGMHGVFFGNGSPYISVENTKLQPVSAKNGANYFIVAKDGKTGVKDMTHKYVVESIYSDITYDQTSNGFILTGADSTKGFWFITGKTVEPKYAELTVLPGGEFIKVKTQAGKWGYINSQALDFFEE
;
A
#
# COMPACT_ATOMS: atom_id res chain seq x y z
N MET A 1 -24.73 -14.73 -53.42
CA MET A 1 -24.62 -13.74 -52.34
C MET A 1 -24.48 -14.51 -51.05
N LYS A 2 -23.27 -14.61 -50.48
CA LYS A 2 -22.98 -15.31 -49.22
C LYS A 2 -22.70 -14.28 -48.15
N ASN A 3 -23.63 -14.11 -47.21
CA ASN A 3 -23.46 -13.25 -46.04
C ASN A 3 -22.42 -13.87 -45.11
N LYS A 4 -21.31 -13.15 -44.88
CA LYS A 4 -20.37 -13.44 -43.79
C LYS A 4 -20.85 -12.74 -42.54
N ILE A 5 -21.31 -13.50 -41.55
CA ILE A 5 -21.60 -13.02 -40.21
C ILE A 5 -20.25 -12.87 -39.47
N LEU A 6 -19.93 -11.63 -39.14
CA LEU A 6 -18.75 -11.28 -38.33
C LEU A 6 -19.12 -11.46 -36.84
N LEU A 7 -18.63 -12.54 -36.22
CA LEU A 7 -18.74 -12.74 -34.78
C LEU A 7 -17.77 -11.81 -34.07
N LEU A 8 -18.31 -10.76 -33.45
CA LEU A 8 -17.57 -9.86 -32.59
C LEU A 8 -17.46 -10.50 -31.20
N SER A 9 -16.28 -11.05 -30.87
CA SER A 9 -15.99 -11.60 -29.55
C SER A 9 -15.80 -10.45 -28.55
N ILE A 10 -16.82 -10.20 -27.73
CA ILE A 10 -16.70 -9.29 -26.57
C ILE A 10 -15.90 -10.02 -25.51
N VAL A 11 -14.65 -9.64 -25.33
CA VAL A 11 -13.84 -10.04 -24.18
C VAL A 11 -14.32 -9.19 -22.99
N LEU A 12 -15.16 -9.79 -22.13
CA LEU A 12 -15.46 -9.22 -20.80
C LEU A 12 -14.19 -9.36 -19.94
N LEU A 13 -13.53 -8.23 -19.74
CA LEU A 13 -12.51 -8.10 -18.67
C LEU A 13 -13.24 -8.10 -17.32
N PHE A 14 -13.32 -9.24 -16.68
CA PHE A 14 -13.69 -9.31 -15.27
C PHE A 14 -12.54 -8.72 -14.44
N THR A 15 -12.69 -7.48 -14.00
CA THR A 15 -11.87 -6.91 -12.93
C THR A 15 -12.37 -7.50 -11.62
N GLY A 16 -11.68 -8.53 -11.13
CA GLY A 16 -11.93 -9.09 -9.80
C GLY A 16 -11.73 -8.01 -8.74
N SER A 17 -12.82 -7.57 -8.12
CA SER A 17 -12.79 -6.65 -7.00
C SER A 17 -12.25 -7.39 -5.78
N VAL A 18 -11.02 -7.06 -5.37
CA VAL A 18 -10.47 -7.49 -4.09
C VAL A 18 -11.31 -6.81 -3.00
N PHE A 19 -12.15 -7.56 -2.31
CA PHE A 19 -12.89 -7.07 -1.15
C PHE A 19 -11.95 -6.92 0.05
N ALA A 20 -11.19 -5.82 0.08
CA ALA A 20 -10.68 -5.31 1.35
C ALA A 20 -11.88 -4.91 2.20
N GLN A 21 -11.99 -5.48 3.41
CA GLN A 21 -13.06 -5.12 4.35
C GLN A 21 -12.99 -3.61 4.60
N LYS A 22 -13.95 -2.85 4.09
CA LYS A 22 -14.00 -1.41 4.23
C LYS A 22 -14.63 -1.07 5.59
N ALA A 23 -13.91 -0.25 6.39
CA ALA A 23 -14.49 0.32 7.60
C ALA A 23 -15.67 1.23 7.23
N ASP A 24 -16.72 1.22 8.07
CA ASP A 24 -17.83 2.18 7.96
C ASP A 24 -17.35 3.52 8.55
N MET A 25 -17.22 4.52 7.68
CA MET A 25 -16.70 5.84 8.02
C MET A 25 -17.79 6.83 8.44
N SER A 26 -19.02 6.37 8.64
CA SER A 26 -20.13 7.22 9.11
C SER A 26 -19.86 7.78 10.51
N LEU A 27 -19.20 7.00 11.36
CA LEU A 27 -18.78 7.39 12.69
C LEU A 27 -17.32 7.01 12.94
N ILE A 28 -16.57 7.97 13.48
CA ILE A 28 -15.14 7.87 13.73
C ILE A 28 -14.90 7.87 15.24
N PRO A 29 -14.08 6.97 15.80
CA PRO A 29 -13.74 7.01 17.21
C PRO A 29 -13.14 8.38 17.56
N TYR A 30 -13.69 9.04 18.57
CA TYR A 30 -13.30 10.36 19.04
C TYR A 30 -12.93 10.30 20.51
N ARG A 31 -11.70 10.72 20.84
CA ARG A 31 -11.17 10.70 22.21
C ARG A 31 -11.16 12.10 22.82
N ILE A 32 -11.66 12.22 24.05
CA ILE A 32 -11.47 13.42 24.90
C ILE A 32 -10.76 12.98 26.17
N GLY A 33 -9.56 13.51 26.39
CA GLY A 33 -8.70 13.04 27.49
C GLY A 33 -8.39 11.55 27.38
N ASP A 34 -8.94 10.73 28.26
CA ASP A 34 -8.72 9.27 28.31
C ASP A 34 -9.98 8.45 27.92
N VAL A 35 -11.07 9.11 27.53
CA VAL A 35 -12.31 8.42 27.21
C VAL A 35 -12.71 8.60 25.76
N TRP A 36 -13.22 7.53 25.19
CA TRP A 36 -13.62 7.43 23.81
C TRP A 36 -15.13 7.48 23.63
N GLY A 37 -15.56 8.16 22.61
CA GLY A 37 -16.89 8.14 22.03
C GLY A 37 -16.78 8.05 20.51
N TYR A 38 -17.77 8.59 19.80
CA TYR A 38 -17.76 8.64 18.35
C TYR A 38 -18.28 9.97 17.84
N ALA A 39 -17.65 10.46 16.78
CA ALA A 39 -18.03 11.67 16.07
C ALA A 39 -18.31 11.37 14.59
N SER A 40 -19.08 12.21 13.95
CA SER A 40 -19.24 12.29 12.50
C SER A 40 -17.98 12.89 11.85
N ALA A 41 -17.91 12.85 10.52
CA ALA A 41 -16.74 13.35 9.77
C ALA A 41 -16.43 14.85 10.00
N ASP A 42 -17.43 15.65 10.38
CA ASP A 42 -17.31 17.05 10.79
C ASP A 42 -16.91 17.24 12.26
N ARG A 43 -16.58 16.15 12.98
CA ARG A 43 -16.20 16.07 14.40
C ARG A 43 -17.36 16.36 15.39
N SER A 44 -18.61 16.39 14.93
CA SER A 44 -19.77 16.48 15.83
C SER A 44 -19.93 15.19 16.62
N ILE A 45 -19.96 15.28 17.97
CA ILE A 45 -20.08 14.12 18.86
C ILE A 45 -21.45 13.48 18.71
N VAL A 46 -21.49 12.22 18.25
CA VAL A 46 -22.71 11.41 18.08
C VAL A 46 -22.88 10.46 19.25
N ILE A 47 -21.82 9.76 19.65
CA ILE A 47 -21.82 8.91 20.84
C ILE A 47 -20.89 9.54 21.86
N LYS A 48 -21.43 9.98 22.99
CA LYS A 48 -20.66 10.67 24.04
C LYS A 48 -19.50 9.80 24.52
N PRO A 49 -18.31 10.40 24.78
CA PRO A 49 -17.18 9.69 25.34
C PRO A 49 -17.53 8.99 26.65
N GLN A 50 -17.31 7.68 26.70
CA GLN A 50 -17.63 6.83 27.84
C GLN A 50 -16.89 5.50 27.87
N PHE A 51 -16.08 5.22 26.85
CA PHE A 51 -15.33 3.97 26.71
C PHE A 51 -13.85 4.19 27.01
N GLU A 52 -13.16 3.16 27.50
CA GLU A 52 -11.71 3.16 27.71
C GLU A 52 -10.96 2.99 26.39
N ASP A 53 -11.58 2.35 25.39
CA ASP A 53 -11.07 2.14 24.06
C ASP A 53 -12.21 2.01 23.06
N ALA A 54 -11.98 2.44 21.81
CA ALA A 54 -12.97 2.38 20.75
C ALA A 54 -12.27 2.21 19.39
N GLU A 55 -12.80 1.33 18.56
CA GLU A 55 -12.28 1.03 17.23
C GLU A 55 -13.29 1.47 16.14
N LEU A 56 -12.85 1.51 14.89
CA LEU A 56 -13.74 1.81 13.76
C LEU A 56 -14.87 0.78 13.64
N PHE A 57 -15.98 1.20 13.03
CA PHE A 57 -17.08 0.31 12.69
C PHE A 57 -16.71 -0.59 11.52
N TYR A 58 -17.02 -1.88 11.65
CA TYR A 58 -16.95 -2.88 10.59
C TYR A 58 -18.27 -3.65 10.58
N GLU A 59 -18.91 -3.70 9.41
CA GLU A 59 -20.21 -4.37 9.26
C GLU A 59 -21.26 -3.89 10.28
N GLY A 60 -21.27 -2.58 10.55
CA GLY A 60 -22.20 -1.93 11.47
C GLY A 60 -21.92 -2.16 12.96
N LEU A 61 -20.81 -2.81 13.32
CA LEU A 61 -20.40 -3.08 14.69
C LEU A 61 -19.00 -2.53 14.98
N ALA A 62 -18.84 -1.84 16.11
CA ALA A 62 -17.55 -1.38 16.59
C ALA A 62 -17.17 -2.05 17.91
N VAL A 63 -15.91 -2.39 18.02
CA VAL A 63 -15.31 -2.85 19.29
C VAL A 63 -15.19 -1.67 20.23
N VAL A 64 -15.66 -1.84 21.48
CA VAL A 64 -15.44 -0.89 22.55
C VAL A 64 -15.00 -1.60 23.82
N LYS A 65 -14.25 -0.89 24.70
CA LYS A 65 -13.82 -1.37 26.00
C LYS A 65 -14.41 -0.52 27.11
N LYS A 66 -14.89 -1.17 28.16
CA LYS A 66 -15.36 -0.50 29.40
C LYS A 66 -15.18 -1.44 30.59
N ALA A 67 -14.73 -0.92 31.72
CA ALA A 67 -14.39 -1.69 32.92
C ALA A 67 -13.44 -2.88 32.61
N GLY A 68 -12.42 -2.62 31.75
CA GLY A 68 -11.43 -3.62 31.35
C GLY A 68 -11.93 -4.72 30.40
N LYS A 69 -13.20 -4.68 29.98
CA LYS A 69 -13.82 -5.70 29.12
C LYS A 69 -14.25 -5.16 27.77
N TYR A 70 -14.07 -5.98 26.74
CA TYR A 70 -14.47 -5.68 25.37
C TYR A 70 -15.86 -6.25 25.04
N GLY A 71 -16.54 -5.57 24.18
CA GLY A 71 -17.80 -5.95 23.54
C GLY A 71 -18.03 -5.12 22.29
N TYR A 72 -19.27 -5.08 21.80
CA TYR A 72 -19.56 -4.39 20.55
C TYR A 72 -20.82 -3.53 20.67
N ILE A 73 -20.75 -2.37 20.03
CA ILE A 73 -21.89 -1.45 19.88
C ILE A 73 -22.26 -1.32 18.39
N ASN A 74 -23.47 -0.89 18.13
CA ASN A 74 -23.89 -0.43 16.80
C ASN A 74 -23.69 1.08 16.64
N THR A 75 -23.98 1.62 15.45
CA THR A 75 -23.85 3.05 15.12
C THR A 75 -24.75 3.98 15.94
N ALA A 76 -25.81 3.46 16.58
CA ALA A 76 -26.61 4.22 17.55
C ALA A 76 -26.04 4.21 18.98
N GLY A 77 -24.86 3.62 19.19
CA GLY A 77 -24.22 3.50 20.52
C GLY A 77 -24.82 2.42 21.42
N LYS A 78 -25.75 1.59 20.90
CA LYS A 78 -26.36 0.51 21.66
C LYS A 78 -25.42 -0.69 21.75
N ILE A 79 -25.23 -1.22 22.96
CA ILE A 79 -24.49 -2.47 23.17
C ILE A 79 -25.27 -3.63 22.53
N ILE A 80 -24.69 -4.24 21.51
CA ILE A 80 -25.22 -5.40 20.80
C ILE A 80 -24.64 -6.69 21.39
N ILE A 81 -23.36 -6.67 21.72
CA ILE A 81 -22.65 -7.81 22.33
C ILE A 81 -22.07 -7.32 23.66
N PRO A 82 -22.48 -7.93 24.79
CA PRO A 82 -22.06 -7.49 26.11
C PRO A 82 -20.56 -7.36 26.29
N LEU A 83 -20.14 -6.35 27.08
CA LEU A 83 -18.73 -6.11 27.45
C LEU A 83 -18.28 -7.14 28.50
N LYS A 84 -17.85 -8.31 28.05
CA LYS A 84 -17.44 -9.42 28.93
C LYS A 84 -16.14 -10.10 28.47
N TYR A 85 -15.63 -9.78 27.28
CA TYR A 85 -14.48 -10.44 26.70
C TYR A 85 -13.18 -9.77 27.15
N ALA A 86 -12.12 -10.57 27.29
CA ALA A 86 -10.77 -10.08 27.56
C ALA A 86 -10.06 -9.62 26.27
N LYS A 87 -10.38 -10.26 25.16
CA LYS A 87 -9.90 -9.91 23.82
C LYS A 87 -10.99 -10.15 22.79
N VAL A 88 -10.99 -9.36 21.72
CA VAL A 88 -11.88 -9.54 20.56
C VAL A 88 -11.15 -9.08 19.29
N THR A 89 -11.65 -9.52 18.12
CA THR A 89 -11.24 -9.00 16.81
C THR A 89 -12.39 -8.22 16.18
N HIS A 90 -12.12 -7.43 15.15
CA HIS A 90 -13.19 -6.89 14.33
C HIS A 90 -14.04 -7.98 13.70
N PHE A 91 -15.32 -7.66 13.43
CA PHE A 91 -16.16 -8.52 12.63
C PHE A 91 -15.65 -8.59 11.20
N ARG A 92 -15.68 -9.79 10.61
CA ARG A 92 -15.24 -10.06 9.24
C ARG A 92 -16.03 -11.22 8.65
N PHE A 93 -16.04 -11.31 7.34
CA PHE A 93 -16.62 -12.44 6.65
C PHE A 93 -15.66 -13.62 6.61
N GLY A 94 -16.20 -14.80 6.76
CA GLY A 94 -15.54 -16.09 6.55
C GLY A 94 -16.51 -17.09 5.96
N TYR A 95 -16.10 -18.33 5.84
CA TYR A 95 -16.92 -19.42 5.29
C TYR A 95 -16.66 -20.74 6.02
N PHE A 96 -17.62 -21.64 5.96
CA PHE A 96 -17.41 -23.03 6.39
C PHE A 96 -17.06 -23.87 5.16
N PRO A 97 -15.84 -24.46 5.09
CA PRO A 97 -15.51 -25.38 4.01
C PRO A 97 -16.47 -26.56 4.02
N ASP A 98 -17.11 -26.86 2.90
CA ASP A 98 -17.88 -28.07 2.74
C ASP A 98 -16.96 -29.28 2.79
N SER A 99 -17.41 -30.40 3.40
CA SER A 99 -16.66 -31.66 3.57
C SER A 99 -16.23 -32.31 2.24
N LYS A 100 -16.69 -31.80 1.11
CA LYS A 100 -16.43 -32.33 -0.24
C LYS A 100 -15.64 -31.42 -1.16
N ASN A 101 -15.39 -30.15 -0.78
CA ASN A 101 -14.66 -29.19 -1.63
C ASN A 101 -13.82 -28.26 -0.78
N THR A 102 -12.52 -28.40 -0.85
CA THR A 102 -11.57 -27.74 0.05
C THR A 102 -11.25 -26.29 -0.33
N LYS A 103 -11.71 -25.80 -1.48
CA LYS A 103 -11.48 -24.40 -1.93
C LYS A 103 -12.50 -24.00 -3.01
N PRO A 104 -13.11 -22.81 -2.96
CA PRO A 104 -13.75 -22.25 -4.14
C PRO A 104 -12.68 -22.08 -5.22
N ALA A 105 -12.90 -22.65 -6.41
CA ALA A 105 -11.91 -22.66 -7.49
C ALA A 105 -11.59 -21.27 -8.05
N ASP A 106 -12.42 -20.27 -7.76
CA ASP A 106 -12.38 -18.90 -8.27
C ASP A 106 -12.03 -17.83 -7.21
N GLY A 107 -11.81 -18.24 -5.95
CA GLY A 107 -11.51 -17.30 -4.86
C GLY A 107 -12.70 -16.41 -4.45
N ASP A 108 -13.84 -16.51 -5.11
CA ASP A 108 -15.04 -15.72 -4.83
C ASP A 108 -15.97 -16.50 -3.89
N LEU A 109 -16.28 -15.91 -2.74
CA LEU A 109 -17.28 -16.44 -1.83
C LEU A 109 -18.65 -16.02 -2.34
N HIS A 110 -19.43 -16.94 -2.89
CA HIS A 110 -20.83 -16.68 -3.18
C HIS A 110 -21.55 -16.22 -1.91
N ASP A 111 -22.36 -15.16 -2.01
CA ASP A 111 -22.97 -14.46 -0.87
C ASP A 111 -23.75 -15.40 0.08
N GLU A 112 -24.29 -16.51 -0.42
CA GLU A 112 -25.03 -17.51 0.34
C GLU A 112 -24.17 -18.29 1.36
N LYS A 113 -22.84 -18.27 1.21
CA LYS A 113 -21.90 -18.99 2.09
C LYS A 113 -21.10 -18.10 3.02
N LYS A 114 -21.23 -16.78 2.89
CA LYS A 114 -20.54 -15.81 3.75
C LYS A 114 -21.13 -15.81 5.15
N VAL A 115 -20.30 -15.89 6.15
CA VAL A 115 -20.66 -15.86 7.56
C VAL A 115 -19.93 -14.72 8.24
N LEU A 116 -20.67 -13.80 8.85
CA LEU A 116 -20.11 -12.69 9.63
C LEU A 116 -19.73 -13.18 11.03
N PHE A 117 -18.47 -13.05 11.42
CA PHE A 117 -17.96 -13.51 12.71
C PHE A 117 -16.82 -12.64 13.24
N ALA A 118 -16.58 -12.75 14.56
CA ALA A 118 -15.38 -12.21 15.21
C ALA A 118 -14.75 -13.27 16.12
N GLY A 119 -13.45 -13.21 16.31
CA GLY A 119 -12.75 -13.94 17.35
C GLY A 119 -12.97 -13.26 18.71
N ALA A 120 -13.14 -14.03 19.76
CA ALA A 120 -13.29 -13.54 21.13
C ALA A 120 -12.65 -14.49 22.13
N SER A 121 -12.14 -13.93 23.25
CA SER A 121 -11.60 -14.68 24.39
C SER A 121 -12.20 -14.16 25.68
N LEU A 122 -12.60 -15.06 26.56
CA LEU A 122 -13.15 -14.71 27.89
C LEU A 122 -12.06 -14.38 28.91
N THR A 123 -10.86 -14.91 28.71
CA THR A 123 -9.69 -14.68 29.56
C THR A 123 -8.48 -14.31 28.71
N VAL A 124 -7.45 -13.68 29.33
CA VAL A 124 -6.23 -13.28 28.60
C VAL A 124 -5.50 -14.50 28.05
N ASP A 125 -5.54 -15.63 28.76
CA ASP A 125 -4.91 -16.91 28.40
C ASP A 125 -5.94 -17.94 27.91
N GLY A 126 -7.20 -17.52 27.71
CA GLY A 126 -8.31 -18.39 27.32
C GLY A 126 -8.26 -18.79 25.85
N TYR A 127 -9.01 -19.85 25.56
CA TYR A 127 -9.20 -20.30 24.19
C TYR A 127 -9.98 -19.25 23.38
N GLU A 128 -9.52 -19.00 22.15
CA GLU A 128 -10.26 -18.18 21.21
C GLU A 128 -11.56 -18.91 20.80
N ILE A 129 -12.66 -18.19 20.87
CA ILE A 129 -13.96 -18.61 20.39
C ILE A 129 -14.39 -17.71 19.25
N CYS A 130 -15.21 -18.20 18.35
CA CYS A 130 -15.85 -17.36 17.33
C CYS A 130 -17.28 -17.06 17.74
N ILE A 131 -17.67 -15.79 17.54
CA ILE A 131 -18.99 -15.28 17.83
C ILE A 131 -19.61 -14.67 16.58
N GLY A 132 -20.91 -14.87 16.40
CA GLY A 132 -21.67 -14.23 15.34
C GLY A 132 -22.12 -12.82 15.73
N ALA A 133 -22.72 -12.08 14.80
CA ALA A 133 -23.11 -10.67 14.95
C ALA A 133 -24.11 -10.39 16.10
N LYS A 134 -24.80 -11.40 16.62
CA LYS A 134 -25.67 -11.30 17.81
C LYS A 134 -24.98 -11.77 19.10
N GLY A 135 -23.66 -12.05 19.06
CA GLY A 135 -22.89 -12.53 20.21
C GLY A 135 -23.05 -14.01 20.55
N GLN A 136 -23.76 -14.78 19.73
CA GLN A 136 -23.87 -16.23 19.89
C GLN A 136 -22.53 -16.91 19.60
N ARG A 137 -22.12 -17.85 20.45
CA ARG A 137 -20.93 -18.66 20.22
C ARG A 137 -21.16 -19.56 19.01
N MET A 138 -20.18 -19.59 18.13
CA MET A 138 -20.18 -20.50 16.98
C MET A 138 -19.56 -21.84 17.36
N PRO A 139 -20.11 -22.96 16.88
CA PRO A 139 -19.57 -24.31 17.20
C PRO A 139 -18.17 -24.52 16.60
N LYS A 140 -17.86 -23.85 15.51
CA LYS A 140 -16.56 -23.86 14.81
C LYS A 140 -16.28 -22.47 14.27
N CYS A 141 -15.02 -22.06 14.25
CA CYS A 141 -14.62 -20.80 13.61
C CYS A 141 -14.66 -20.96 12.08
N PRO A 142 -15.27 -19.98 11.38
CA PRO A 142 -15.20 -19.94 9.92
C PRO A 142 -13.76 -19.77 9.43
N ALA A 143 -13.44 -20.35 8.28
CA ALA A 143 -12.18 -20.12 7.59
C ALA A 143 -12.19 -18.72 6.96
N ILE A 144 -11.03 -18.10 6.89
CA ILE A 144 -10.81 -16.83 6.19
C ILE A 144 -10.24 -17.18 4.81
N PRO A 145 -10.72 -16.56 3.71
CA PRO A 145 -10.08 -16.72 2.41
C PRO A 145 -8.60 -16.32 2.48
N GLU A 146 -7.70 -17.15 1.97
CA GLU A 146 -6.24 -16.92 1.99
C GLU A 146 -5.83 -15.61 1.28
N ASN A 147 -6.66 -15.09 0.38
CA ASN A 147 -6.41 -13.84 -0.36
C ASN A 147 -6.78 -12.55 0.42
N SER A 148 -7.15 -12.65 1.69
CA SER A 148 -7.39 -11.47 2.55
C SER A 148 -6.11 -10.90 3.18
N ALA A 149 -4.97 -11.54 3.01
CA ALA A 149 -3.65 -11.06 3.37
C ALA A 149 -2.86 -10.80 2.07
N THR A 150 -2.68 -9.55 1.73
CA THR A 150 -1.54 -8.90 1.07
C THR A 150 -0.50 -9.77 0.33
N ASP A 151 -0.90 -10.79 -0.42
CA ASP A 151 -0.05 -11.35 -1.45
C ASP A 151 -0.62 -10.96 -2.82
N LEU A 152 -0.23 -9.75 -3.25
CA LEU A 152 -0.15 -9.48 -4.67
C LEU A 152 0.95 -10.39 -5.22
N ASN A 153 0.62 -11.64 -5.49
CA ASN A 153 1.35 -12.43 -6.46
C ASN A 153 1.14 -11.72 -7.80
N ILE A 154 1.96 -10.71 -8.04
CA ILE A 154 2.21 -10.22 -9.38
C ILE A 154 2.73 -11.46 -10.10
N PRO A 155 2.03 -12.00 -11.10
CA PRO A 155 2.55 -13.13 -11.85
C PRO A 155 3.94 -12.71 -12.30
N GLU A 156 4.93 -13.51 -11.94
CA GLU A 156 6.32 -13.32 -12.32
C GLU A 156 6.28 -13.16 -13.85
N LYS A 157 6.54 -11.93 -14.30
CA LYS A 157 6.51 -11.59 -15.71
C LYS A 157 7.49 -12.55 -16.35
N VAL A 158 6.99 -13.47 -17.18
CA VAL A 158 7.83 -14.39 -17.92
C VAL A 158 8.87 -13.54 -18.65
N VAL A 159 10.05 -13.47 -18.07
CA VAL A 159 11.18 -12.79 -18.68
C VAL A 159 11.60 -13.70 -19.82
N VAL A 160 11.12 -13.38 -21.01
CA VAL A 160 11.68 -13.96 -22.22
C VAL A 160 13.12 -13.49 -22.24
N LYS A 161 14.04 -14.37 -21.85
CA LYS A 161 15.48 -14.11 -21.94
C LYS A 161 15.81 -14.00 -23.41
N THR A 162 15.91 -12.78 -23.91
CA THR A 162 16.41 -12.52 -25.25
C THR A 162 17.86 -13.04 -25.31
N ASN A 163 18.14 -13.92 -26.27
CA ASN A 163 19.50 -14.44 -26.45
C ASN A 163 20.34 -13.42 -27.23
N TYR A 164 21.12 -12.63 -26.51
CA TYR A 164 22.03 -11.62 -27.09
C TYR A 164 23.31 -12.20 -27.71
N SER A 165 23.51 -13.53 -27.74
CA SER A 165 24.69 -14.18 -28.27
C SER A 165 24.90 -13.96 -29.79
N THR A 166 23.86 -13.54 -30.50
CA THR A 166 23.94 -13.21 -31.94
C THR A 166 24.43 -11.78 -32.22
N ILE A 167 24.47 -10.91 -31.21
CA ILE A 167 25.04 -9.56 -31.34
C ILE A 167 26.58 -9.71 -31.22
N GLN A 168 27.30 -9.42 -32.30
CA GLN A 168 28.75 -9.59 -32.33
C GLN A 168 29.42 -8.71 -31.26
N LYS A 169 30.30 -9.33 -30.48
CA LYS A 169 31.19 -8.67 -29.53
C LYS A 169 31.99 -7.61 -30.27
N SER A 170 31.92 -6.36 -29.84
CA SER A 170 32.71 -5.26 -30.38
C SER A 170 33.70 -4.80 -29.31
N ASP A 171 34.76 -4.09 -29.71
CA ASP A 171 35.67 -3.44 -28.75
C ASP A 171 35.00 -2.36 -27.91
N LEU A 172 33.76 -2.06 -28.24
CA LEU A 172 32.95 -1.05 -27.55
C LEU A 172 32.37 -1.55 -26.22
N PHE A 173 32.04 -2.85 -26.12
CA PHE A 173 31.41 -3.45 -24.90
C PHE A 173 31.79 -4.93 -24.77
N ASP A 174 31.76 -5.45 -23.53
CA ASP A 174 32.04 -6.86 -23.24
C ASP A 174 30.79 -7.72 -23.40
N LYS A 175 29.62 -7.22 -22.95
CA LYS A 175 28.36 -7.98 -22.90
C LYS A 175 27.16 -7.05 -22.89
N ILE A 176 26.12 -7.43 -23.64
CA ILE A 176 24.76 -6.85 -23.48
C ILE A 176 24.04 -7.61 -22.38
N THR A 177 23.44 -6.90 -21.43
CA THR A 177 22.74 -7.45 -20.27
C THR A 177 21.22 -7.32 -20.39
N ASP A 178 20.73 -6.32 -21.10
CA ASP A 178 19.31 -6.06 -21.28
C ASP A 178 19.05 -5.17 -22.52
N ASP A 179 17.82 -5.14 -23.02
CA ASP A 179 17.39 -4.24 -24.08
C ASP A 179 16.06 -3.55 -23.71
N TYR A 180 15.77 -2.45 -24.34
CA TYR A 180 14.53 -1.74 -24.15
C TYR A 180 14.24 -0.75 -25.28
N LYS A 181 12.99 -0.27 -25.32
CA LYS A 181 12.55 0.88 -26.11
C LYS A 181 12.14 1.98 -25.16
N MET A 182 12.33 3.24 -25.57
CA MET A 182 12.00 4.40 -24.75
C MET A 182 10.50 4.46 -24.43
N VAL A 183 9.67 4.17 -25.42
CA VAL A 183 8.23 3.98 -25.29
C VAL A 183 7.80 2.73 -26.04
N PRO A 184 6.69 2.08 -25.68
CA PRO A 184 6.16 0.95 -26.43
C PRO A 184 5.93 1.33 -27.90
N GLY A 185 6.36 0.45 -28.82
CA GLY A 185 6.20 0.68 -30.26
C GLY A 185 7.24 1.59 -30.91
N ALA A 186 8.16 2.21 -30.16
CA ALA A 186 9.27 2.96 -30.75
C ALA A 186 10.14 2.06 -31.65
N GLU A 187 10.65 2.59 -32.77
CA GLU A 187 11.53 1.85 -33.67
C GLU A 187 12.91 1.62 -33.06
N GLN A 188 13.44 2.63 -32.37
CA GLN A 188 14.78 2.59 -31.80
C GLN A 188 14.85 1.68 -30.58
N THR A 189 15.79 0.73 -30.61
CA THR A 189 16.13 -0.14 -29.48
C THR A 189 17.42 0.36 -28.86
N TYR A 190 17.47 0.30 -27.53
CA TYR A 190 18.64 0.58 -26.71
C TYR A 190 19.06 -0.67 -25.97
N TYR A 191 20.36 -0.77 -25.68
CA TYR A 191 20.94 -1.91 -24.97
C TYR A 191 21.71 -1.44 -23.75
N ILE A 192 21.41 -2.04 -22.61
CA ILE A 192 22.26 -1.92 -21.43
C ILE A 192 23.38 -2.93 -21.59
N ALA A 193 24.61 -2.44 -21.57
CA ALA A 193 25.81 -3.26 -21.79
C ALA A 193 26.85 -3.00 -20.70
N THR A 194 27.86 -3.88 -20.61
CA THR A 194 28.97 -3.72 -19.69
C THR A 194 30.28 -3.60 -20.48
N ARG A 195 31.20 -2.78 -19.92
CA ARG A 195 32.59 -2.66 -20.35
C ARG A 195 33.50 -2.49 -19.13
N ALA A 196 34.48 -3.33 -18.97
CA ALA A 196 35.39 -3.34 -17.81
C ALA A 196 34.61 -3.30 -16.47
N ASN A 197 33.57 -4.14 -16.36
CA ASN A 197 32.64 -4.25 -15.21
C ASN A 197 31.73 -3.03 -14.94
N ASN A 198 31.79 -1.97 -15.73
CA ASN A 198 30.89 -0.83 -15.64
C ASN A 198 29.75 -0.97 -16.64
N TYR A 199 28.58 -0.49 -16.23
CA TYR A 199 27.40 -0.40 -17.09
C TYR A 199 27.40 0.88 -17.89
N GLY A 200 26.91 0.78 -19.12
CA GLY A 200 26.61 1.88 -20.02
C GLY A 200 25.42 1.53 -20.90
N VAL A 201 25.03 2.44 -21.76
CA VAL A 201 23.94 2.23 -22.71
C VAL A 201 24.40 2.59 -24.12
N ILE A 202 24.05 1.74 -25.07
CA ILE A 202 24.25 1.97 -26.51
C ILE A 202 22.91 1.89 -27.24
N ASN A 203 22.81 2.54 -28.38
CA ASN A 203 21.67 2.42 -29.26
C ASN A 203 21.85 1.26 -30.29
N ASN A 204 20.86 1.05 -31.14
CA ASN A 204 20.91 0.01 -32.20
C ASN A 204 21.92 0.28 -33.33
N LYS A 205 22.57 1.46 -33.33
CA LYS A 205 23.72 1.78 -34.22
C LYS A 205 25.04 1.59 -33.50
N PHE A 206 25.05 1.07 -32.26
CA PHE A 206 26.22 0.90 -31.38
C PHE A 206 26.85 2.24 -30.97
N GLU A 207 26.13 3.35 -31.01
CA GLU A 207 26.60 4.63 -30.49
C GLU A 207 26.34 4.66 -28.97
N VAL A 208 27.35 5.14 -28.20
CA VAL A 208 27.24 5.27 -26.74
C VAL A 208 26.30 6.44 -26.43
N VAL A 209 25.19 6.15 -25.74
CA VAL A 209 24.22 7.16 -25.27
C VAL A 209 24.34 7.44 -23.77
N LEU A 210 24.88 6.49 -23.02
CA LEU A 210 25.26 6.65 -21.63
C LEU A 210 26.62 5.96 -21.40
N PRO A 211 27.65 6.67 -20.90
CA PRO A 211 28.99 6.15 -20.80
C PRO A 211 29.09 4.93 -19.88
N PHE A 212 30.15 4.10 -20.08
CA PHE A 212 30.42 2.91 -19.27
C PHE A 212 31.13 3.31 -17.96
N GLU A 213 30.41 3.93 -17.05
CA GLU A 213 30.98 4.45 -15.81
C GLU A 213 30.09 4.18 -14.56
N TYR A 214 28.99 3.48 -14.74
CA TYR A 214 28.03 3.20 -13.68
C TYR A 214 28.25 1.81 -13.09
N SER A 215 28.16 1.68 -11.77
CA SER A 215 28.19 0.39 -11.07
C SER A 215 26.90 -0.41 -11.30
N MET A 216 25.80 0.27 -11.63
CA MET A 216 24.51 -0.34 -11.95
C MET A 216 23.70 0.56 -12.90
N ILE A 217 23.03 -0.07 -13.87
CA ILE A 217 21.92 0.54 -14.63
C ILE A 217 20.76 -0.46 -14.66
N LYS A 218 19.55 0.00 -14.25
CA LYS A 218 18.30 -0.78 -14.33
C LYS A 218 17.23 0.01 -15.05
N LYS A 219 16.52 -0.62 -15.98
CA LYS A 219 15.36 -0.01 -16.62
C LYS A 219 14.14 -0.04 -15.69
N LYS A 220 13.33 1.00 -15.73
CA LYS A 220 12.04 1.10 -15.02
C LYS A 220 11.03 1.76 -15.94
N ASN A 221 9.88 1.12 -16.14
CA ASN A 221 8.77 1.75 -16.83
C ASN A 221 7.90 2.52 -15.84
N LEU A 222 7.67 3.80 -16.11
CA LEU A 222 6.81 4.68 -15.32
C LEU A 222 5.95 5.49 -16.30
N GLY A 223 4.63 5.41 -16.16
CA GLY A 223 3.70 6.15 -17.03
C GLY A 223 3.86 5.84 -18.54
N GLY A 224 4.25 4.62 -18.91
CA GLY A 224 4.44 4.22 -20.29
C GLY A 224 5.80 4.62 -20.91
N MET A 225 6.67 5.29 -20.16
CA MET A 225 8.01 5.68 -20.58
C MET A 225 9.07 4.89 -19.82
N THR A 226 10.14 4.50 -20.52
CA THR A 226 11.29 3.82 -19.86
C THR A 226 12.27 4.86 -19.32
N TYR A 227 12.61 4.69 -18.05
CA TYR A 227 13.65 5.41 -17.33
C TYR A 227 14.78 4.46 -16.96
N LEU A 228 15.99 4.99 -16.82
CA LEU A 228 17.17 4.27 -16.39
C LEU A 228 17.57 4.75 -15.01
N LEU A 229 17.49 3.84 -14.04
CA LEU A 229 18.03 4.06 -12.69
C LEU A 229 19.50 3.71 -12.73
N ALA A 230 20.35 4.67 -12.45
CA ALA A 230 21.81 4.50 -12.51
C ALA A 230 22.46 4.77 -11.15
N GLU A 231 23.51 4.02 -10.87
CA GLU A 231 24.36 4.19 -9.69
C GLU A 231 25.80 4.41 -10.11
N LYS A 232 26.46 5.40 -9.50
CA LYS A 232 27.88 5.68 -9.66
C LYS A 232 28.44 6.15 -8.31
N ASN A 233 29.51 5.51 -7.85
CA ASN A 233 30.16 5.83 -6.57
C ASN A 233 29.21 5.83 -5.36
N GLY A 234 28.22 4.91 -5.34
CA GLY A 234 27.22 4.84 -4.28
C GLY A 234 26.14 5.91 -4.35
N MET A 235 26.15 6.78 -5.37
CA MET A 235 25.13 7.79 -5.61
C MET A 235 24.19 7.35 -6.73
N HIS A 236 22.92 7.71 -6.61
CA HIS A 236 21.85 7.29 -7.51
C HIS A 236 21.29 8.46 -8.32
N GLY A 237 20.94 8.19 -9.56
CA GLY A 237 20.27 9.14 -10.45
C GLY A 237 19.32 8.43 -11.42
N VAL A 238 18.65 9.22 -12.23
CA VAL A 238 17.71 8.74 -13.26
C VAL A 238 18.02 9.43 -14.57
N PHE A 239 17.95 8.67 -15.64
CA PHE A 239 17.99 9.17 -17.01
C PHE A 239 16.72 8.76 -17.75
N PHE A 240 16.35 9.53 -18.76
CA PHE A 240 15.41 9.05 -19.77
C PHE A 240 15.99 7.84 -20.51
N GLY A 241 15.15 7.04 -21.13
CA GLY A 241 15.59 5.88 -21.89
C GLY A 241 16.58 6.19 -23.04
N ASN A 242 16.64 7.44 -23.51
CA ASN A 242 17.61 7.89 -24.51
C ASN A 242 18.94 8.38 -23.92
N GLY A 243 19.15 8.21 -22.61
CA GLY A 243 20.37 8.65 -21.92
C GLY A 243 20.39 10.12 -21.47
N SER A 244 19.37 10.92 -21.80
CA SER A 244 19.28 12.31 -21.31
C SER A 244 19.07 12.34 -19.79
N PRO A 245 19.75 13.25 -19.05
CA PRO A 245 19.61 13.35 -17.61
C PRO A 245 18.18 13.68 -17.22
N TYR A 246 17.68 13.03 -16.14
CA TYR A 246 16.38 13.29 -15.55
C TYR A 246 16.49 13.71 -14.07
N ILE A 247 17.13 12.88 -13.23
CA ILE A 247 17.53 13.23 -11.86
C ILE A 247 19.05 13.00 -11.76
N SER A 248 19.79 14.03 -11.30
CA SER A 248 21.25 13.99 -11.17
C SER A 248 21.70 12.82 -10.29
N VAL A 249 22.88 12.23 -10.62
CA VAL A 249 23.50 11.13 -9.85
C VAL A 249 24.22 11.72 -8.62
N GLU A 250 23.44 12.17 -7.66
CA GLU A 250 23.92 12.81 -6.43
C GLU A 250 23.11 12.44 -5.18
N ASN A 251 22.19 11.49 -5.32
CA ASN A 251 21.29 11.09 -4.26
C ASN A 251 21.80 9.82 -3.56
N THR A 252 21.86 9.81 -2.25
CA THR A 252 22.21 8.62 -1.43
C THR A 252 21.12 7.55 -1.43
N LYS A 253 19.87 7.95 -1.73
CA LYS A 253 18.72 7.06 -1.92
C LYS A 253 17.89 7.59 -3.08
N LEU A 254 17.45 6.70 -3.96
CA LEU A 254 16.50 7.01 -5.01
C LEU A 254 15.61 5.80 -5.25
N GLN A 255 14.30 5.97 -5.02
CA GLN A 255 13.32 4.91 -5.15
C GLN A 255 12.13 5.40 -5.98
N PRO A 256 11.87 4.81 -7.16
CA PRO A 256 10.67 5.09 -7.92
C PRO A 256 9.45 4.46 -7.26
N VAL A 257 8.35 5.18 -7.25
CA VAL A 257 7.05 4.77 -6.70
C VAL A 257 5.98 4.94 -7.75
N SER A 258 5.22 3.89 -8.01
CA SER A 258 3.98 3.95 -8.78
C SER A 258 2.81 3.84 -7.81
N ALA A 259 2.08 4.92 -7.64
CA ALA A 259 0.97 5.00 -6.72
C ALA A 259 -0.29 4.35 -7.32
N LYS A 260 -1.23 3.89 -6.48
CA LYS A 260 -2.47 3.23 -6.91
C LYS A 260 -3.38 4.11 -7.76
N ASN A 261 -3.28 5.44 -7.63
CA ASN A 261 -4.01 6.40 -8.44
C ASN A 261 -3.39 6.63 -9.83
N GLY A 262 -2.33 5.88 -10.18
CA GLY A 262 -1.62 6.01 -11.46
C GLY A 262 -0.52 7.08 -11.46
N ALA A 263 -0.41 7.91 -10.41
CA ALA A 263 0.68 8.87 -10.29
C ALA A 263 2.01 8.17 -10.01
N ASN A 264 3.11 8.75 -10.49
CA ASN A 264 4.44 8.25 -10.27
C ASN A 264 5.27 9.30 -9.51
N TYR A 265 6.13 8.83 -8.61
CA TYR A 265 6.97 9.65 -7.76
C TYR A 265 8.38 9.07 -7.64
N PHE A 266 9.31 9.89 -7.16
CA PHE A 266 10.63 9.46 -6.72
C PHE A 266 10.86 9.89 -5.27
N ILE A 267 11.10 8.93 -4.38
CA ILE A 267 11.68 9.20 -3.07
C ILE A 267 13.16 9.45 -3.30
N VAL A 268 13.65 10.62 -2.93
CA VAL A 268 15.06 11.01 -3.10
C VAL A 268 15.65 11.42 -1.77
N ALA A 269 16.87 10.99 -1.48
CA ALA A 269 17.62 11.43 -0.31
C ALA A 269 18.96 12.02 -0.73
N LYS A 270 19.27 13.18 -0.18
CA LYS A 270 20.54 13.89 -0.36
C LYS A 270 20.90 14.62 0.94
N ASP A 271 22.18 14.59 1.31
CA ASP A 271 22.70 15.29 2.50
C ASP A 271 21.95 14.93 3.79
N GLY A 272 21.57 13.64 3.94
CA GLY A 272 20.85 13.11 5.11
C GLY A 272 19.38 13.53 5.20
N LYS A 273 18.82 14.16 4.16
CA LYS A 273 17.42 14.55 4.09
C LYS A 273 16.71 13.87 2.94
N THR A 274 15.49 13.45 3.20
CA THR A 274 14.63 12.74 2.23
C THR A 274 13.40 13.57 1.88
N GLY A 275 13.05 13.57 0.60
CA GLY A 275 11.84 14.18 0.05
C GLY A 275 11.21 13.32 -1.02
N VAL A 276 10.06 13.75 -1.55
CA VAL A 276 9.38 13.09 -2.66
C VAL A 276 9.17 14.07 -3.79
N LYS A 277 9.62 13.69 -4.98
CA LYS A 277 9.41 14.44 -6.22
C LYS A 277 8.35 13.78 -7.09
N ASP A 278 7.54 14.58 -7.75
CA ASP A 278 6.69 14.12 -8.85
C ASP A 278 7.48 13.98 -10.16
N MET A 279 6.78 13.58 -11.23
CA MET A 279 7.38 13.42 -12.56
C MET A 279 7.75 14.75 -13.23
N THR A 280 7.45 15.90 -12.64
CA THR A 280 7.87 17.25 -13.10
C THR A 280 9.06 17.77 -12.34
N HIS A 281 9.69 16.96 -11.48
CA HIS A 281 10.80 17.27 -10.57
C HIS A 281 10.44 18.20 -9.41
N LYS A 282 9.17 18.54 -9.25
CA LYS A 282 8.70 19.34 -8.13
C LYS A 282 8.61 18.46 -6.87
N TYR A 283 9.06 18.99 -5.75
CA TYR A 283 8.81 18.35 -4.46
C TYR A 283 7.32 18.43 -4.13
N VAL A 284 6.69 17.28 -3.94
CA VAL A 284 5.35 17.12 -3.36
C VAL A 284 5.43 16.89 -1.86
N VAL A 285 6.58 16.37 -1.40
CA VAL A 285 6.99 16.30 0.00
C VAL A 285 8.39 16.88 0.07
N GLU A 286 8.57 17.95 0.83
CA GLU A 286 9.84 18.67 0.95
C GLU A 286 10.98 17.77 1.46
N SER A 287 12.22 18.05 1.04
CA SER A 287 13.40 17.29 1.46
C SER A 287 13.93 17.75 2.82
N ILE A 288 13.18 17.46 3.87
CA ILE A 288 13.49 17.87 5.26
C ILE A 288 13.48 16.71 6.24
N TYR A 289 12.93 15.54 5.86
CA TYR A 289 12.73 14.38 6.72
C TYR A 289 13.97 13.49 6.77
N SER A 290 14.17 12.76 7.87
CA SER A 290 15.28 11.80 8.00
C SER A 290 15.06 10.55 7.13
N ASP A 291 13.82 10.15 6.95
CA ASP A 291 13.44 9.09 6.02
C ASP A 291 11.98 9.24 5.57
N ILE A 292 11.68 8.71 4.38
CA ILE A 292 10.34 8.59 3.83
C ILE A 292 10.16 7.19 3.26
N THR A 293 9.03 6.55 3.59
CA THR A 293 8.64 5.25 3.07
C THR A 293 7.25 5.31 2.45
N TYR A 294 7.11 4.77 1.24
CA TYR A 294 5.79 4.63 0.61
C TYR A 294 5.04 3.44 1.22
N ASP A 295 3.86 3.71 1.73
CA ASP A 295 2.92 2.67 2.17
C ASP A 295 1.94 2.34 1.06
N GLN A 296 2.07 1.13 0.52
CA GLN A 296 1.25 0.66 -0.59
C GLN A 296 -0.22 0.44 -0.17
N THR A 297 -0.49 0.11 1.09
CA THR A 297 -1.85 -0.17 1.59
C THR A 297 -2.71 1.08 1.56
N SER A 298 -2.17 2.19 2.06
CA SER A 298 -2.85 3.48 2.14
C SER A 298 -2.65 4.37 0.92
N ASN A 299 -1.71 4.00 0.04
CA ASN A 299 -1.33 4.85 -1.09
C ASN A 299 -0.82 6.23 -0.62
N GLY A 300 0.04 6.27 0.40
CA GLY A 300 0.60 7.48 0.96
C GLY A 300 2.05 7.30 1.42
N PHE A 301 2.63 8.32 2.05
CA PHE A 301 4.03 8.28 2.48
C PHE A 301 4.14 8.47 3.98
N ILE A 302 4.80 7.53 4.66
CA ILE A 302 5.17 7.64 6.07
C ILE A 302 6.41 8.53 6.14
N LEU A 303 6.31 9.62 6.92
CA LEU A 303 7.37 10.60 7.14
C LEU A 303 8.04 10.30 8.48
N THR A 304 9.37 10.33 8.51
CA THR A 304 10.14 10.18 9.74
C THR A 304 10.92 11.47 10.02
N GLY A 305 10.69 12.08 11.17
CA GLY A 305 11.41 13.24 11.65
C GLY A 305 12.82 12.91 12.12
N ALA A 306 13.63 13.93 12.40
CA ALA A 306 15.02 13.77 12.86
C ALA A 306 15.10 13.08 14.24
N ASP A 307 14.08 13.22 15.07
CA ASP A 307 13.90 12.59 16.38
C ASP A 307 13.16 11.23 16.31
N SER A 308 13.06 10.65 15.13
CA SER A 308 12.35 9.40 14.83
C SER A 308 10.83 9.47 14.98
N THR A 309 10.25 10.63 15.24
CA THR A 309 8.80 10.82 15.23
C THR A 309 8.20 10.50 13.86
N LYS A 310 6.94 10.11 13.86
CA LYS A 310 6.21 9.70 12.67
C LYS A 310 5.17 10.74 12.27
N GLY A 311 5.08 10.93 10.97
CA GLY A 311 4.07 11.72 10.28
C GLY A 311 3.59 10.99 9.04
N PHE A 312 2.72 11.62 8.28
CA PHE A 312 2.14 11.00 7.09
C PHE A 312 1.77 12.04 6.04
N TRP A 313 2.09 11.73 4.79
CA TRP A 313 1.60 12.50 3.66
C TRP A 313 0.55 11.68 2.92
N PHE A 314 -0.68 12.18 2.90
CA PHE A 314 -1.77 11.59 2.14
C PHE A 314 -1.65 11.93 0.66
N ILE A 315 -1.99 11.00 -0.21
CA ILE A 315 -1.96 11.21 -1.67
C ILE A 315 -2.89 12.35 -2.14
N THR A 316 -3.77 12.82 -1.28
CA THR A 316 -4.60 14.01 -1.46
C THR A 316 -3.83 15.32 -1.33
N GLY A 317 -2.54 15.25 -0.97
CA GLY A 317 -1.66 16.40 -0.75
C GLY A 317 -1.69 16.95 0.68
N LYS A 318 -2.42 16.32 1.61
CA LYS A 318 -2.45 16.73 3.02
C LYS A 318 -1.32 16.07 3.80
N THR A 319 -0.69 16.84 4.67
CA THR A 319 0.42 16.39 5.51
C THR A 319 0.05 16.39 6.98
N VAL A 320 0.39 15.32 7.67
CA VAL A 320 0.47 15.21 9.12
C VAL A 320 1.95 15.25 9.46
N GLU A 321 2.41 16.34 10.05
CA GLU A 321 3.83 16.52 10.39
C GLU A 321 4.30 15.50 11.42
N PRO A 322 5.59 15.07 11.36
CA PRO A 322 6.17 14.15 12.32
C PRO A 322 6.15 14.72 13.74
N LYS A 323 5.31 14.17 14.60
CA LYS A 323 5.21 14.49 16.03
C LYS A 323 4.74 13.30 16.87
N TYR A 324 4.40 12.19 16.24
CA TYR A 324 3.83 11.01 16.89
C TYR A 324 4.90 9.95 17.17
N ALA A 325 4.78 9.27 18.31
CA ALA A 325 5.68 8.18 18.68
C ALA A 325 5.51 6.95 17.78
N GLU A 326 4.26 6.65 17.43
CA GLU A 326 3.90 5.53 16.54
C GLU A 326 2.83 5.99 15.54
N LEU A 327 2.81 5.33 14.39
CA LEU A 327 1.82 5.54 13.35
C LEU A 327 1.48 4.19 12.70
N THR A 328 0.19 3.91 12.56
CA THR A 328 -0.34 2.76 11.84
C THR A 328 -1.31 3.25 10.78
N VAL A 329 -1.08 2.82 9.56
CA VAL A 329 -1.99 3.12 8.46
C VAL A 329 -3.13 2.11 8.47
N LEU A 330 -4.36 2.60 8.32
CA LEU A 330 -5.53 1.73 8.30
C LEU A 330 -5.90 1.32 6.87
N PRO A 331 -6.50 0.14 6.68
CA PRO A 331 -6.96 -0.30 5.38
C PRO A 331 -7.87 0.74 4.71
N GLY A 332 -7.65 0.99 3.41
CA GLY A 332 -8.38 2.00 2.64
C GLY A 332 -7.70 3.37 2.57
N GLY A 333 -6.72 3.65 3.45
CA GLY A 333 -5.89 4.88 3.38
C GLY A 333 -6.63 6.18 3.73
N GLU A 334 -7.87 6.10 4.20
CA GLU A 334 -8.66 7.26 4.61
C GLU A 334 -8.32 7.74 6.03
N PHE A 335 -7.72 6.86 6.85
CA PHE A 335 -7.31 7.15 8.22
C PHE A 335 -5.95 6.55 8.56
N ILE A 336 -5.28 7.24 9.47
CA ILE A 336 -4.14 6.73 10.22
C ILE A 336 -4.49 6.71 11.71
N LYS A 337 -3.98 5.70 12.43
CA LYS A 337 -4.00 5.63 13.89
C LYS A 337 -2.64 6.07 14.39
N VAL A 338 -2.59 7.04 15.27
CA VAL A 338 -1.36 7.63 15.79
C VAL A 338 -1.28 7.50 17.28
N LYS A 339 -0.06 7.40 17.82
CA LYS A 339 0.21 7.44 19.25
C LYS A 339 0.97 8.70 19.59
N THR A 340 0.43 9.50 20.49
CA THR A 340 1.09 10.74 20.95
C THR A 340 2.34 10.43 21.77
N GLN A 341 3.19 11.40 22.03
CA GLN A 341 4.35 11.26 22.89
C GLN A 341 3.96 10.91 24.34
N ALA A 342 2.75 11.29 24.76
CA ALA A 342 2.18 10.91 26.06
C ALA A 342 1.64 9.46 26.09
N GLY A 343 1.79 8.69 25.00
CA GLY A 343 1.38 7.29 24.90
C GLY A 343 -0.10 7.07 24.56
N LYS A 344 -0.85 8.13 24.27
CA LYS A 344 -2.28 8.07 23.97
C LYS A 344 -2.53 7.86 22.47
N TRP A 345 -3.47 7.01 22.11
CA TRP A 345 -3.89 6.77 20.74
C TRP A 345 -4.91 7.78 20.25
N GLY A 346 -4.93 8.06 18.96
CA GLY A 346 -5.91 8.90 18.28
C GLY A 346 -6.03 8.53 16.79
N TYR A 347 -7.04 9.08 16.13
CA TYR A 347 -7.25 8.89 14.70
C TYR A 347 -7.11 10.22 13.97
N ILE A 348 -6.58 10.17 12.75
CA ILE A 348 -6.45 11.32 11.84
C ILE A 348 -6.96 10.89 10.47
N ASN A 349 -7.81 11.71 9.86
CA ASN A 349 -8.35 11.41 8.53
C ASN A 349 -7.46 11.93 7.39
N SER A 350 -7.81 11.61 6.15
CA SER A 350 -7.08 12.02 4.95
C SER A 350 -7.15 13.53 4.65
N GLN A 351 -7.91 14.30 5.42
CA GLN A 351 -7.89 15.77 5.43
C GLN A 351 -6.95 16.33 6.50
N ALA A 352 -6.19 15.47 7.19
CA ALA A 352 -5.32 15.78 8.33
C ALA A 352 -6.08 16.38 9.53
N LEU A 353 -7.35 15.97 9.74
CA LEU A 353 -8.13 16.37 10.90
C LEU A 353 -7.97 15.32 12.02
N ASP A 354 -7.60 15.80 13.20
CA ASP A 354 -7.47 15.00 14.41
C ASP A 354 -8.84 14.65 14.98
N PHE A 355 -9.05 13.40 15.38
CA PHE A 355 -10.25 12.91 16.09
C PHE A 355 -9.93 12.62 17.55
N PHE A 356 -9.24 13.52 18.19
CA PHE A 356 -8.93 13.48 19.62
C PHE A 356 -8.63 14.88 20.18
N GLU A 357 -8.87 15.03 21.46
CA GLU A 357 -8.46 16.17 22.30
C GLU A 357 -7.63 15.62 23.48
N GLU A 358 -6.54 16.32 23.85
CA GLU A 358 -5.63 15.90 24.93
C GLU A 358 -6.24 16.15 26.33
#